data_ef7b1f1c79a632da74ab5513e13a5fa5
#
_entry.id   ef7b1f1c79a632da74ab5513e13a5fa5
#
_cell.length_a   1.000
_cell.length_b   1.000
_cell.length_c   1.000
_cell.angle_alpha   90.00
_cell.angle_beta   90.00
_cell.angle_gamma   90.00
#
_symmetry.space_group_name_H-M   'P 1'
#
loop_
_entity.id
_entity.type
_entity.pdbx_description
1 polymer ?
#
loop_
_entity_poly.entity_id
_entity_poly.type
_entity_poly.pdbx_seq_one_letter_code
_entity_poly.pdbx_strand_id
1 'polypeptide(L)'
;MLTNVTAVNTATIALWYYWRWQIECFFKLLKQAGHHLESWQQESAAAIAKRLLVVSMACVTVWAIAADNSKEAAELRVFLIKLSGRQLRHKQEFTNPALLAGLWVFLSMLEIMEAYSQKELGSLEATARQFLGKVV
;
A
#
# COMPACT_ATOMS: atom_id res chain seq x y z
N MET A 1 17.76 18.77 -21.21
CA MET A 1 18.38 17.82 -20.26
C MET A 1 19.88 17.90 -20.48
N LEU A 2 20.65 18.27 -19.45
CA LEU A 2 22.11 18.33 -19.52
C LEU A 2 22.67 17.00 -19.00
N THR A 3 23.54 16.37 -19.76
CA THR A 3 24.25 15.13 -19.39
C THR A 3 25.68 15.18 -19.90
N ASN A 4 26.60 14.61 -19.14
CA ASN A 4 27.99 14.41 -19.54
C ASN A 4 28.24 13.03 -20.19
N VAL A 5 27.21 12.23 -20.37
CA VAL A 5 27.30 10.92 -21.01
C VAL A 5 27.24 11.12 -22.53
N THR A 6 28.36 10.93 -23.20
CA THR A 6 28.50 11.12 -24.66
C THR A 6 28.44 9.81 -25.45
N ALA A 7 28.63 8.67 -24.80
CA ALA A 7 28.69 7.34 -25.44
C ALA A 7 27.33 6.69 -25.69
N VAL A 8 26.22 7.30 -25.29
CA VAL A 8 24.87 6.72 -25.33
C VAL A 8 23.92 7.66 -26.05
N ASN A 9 23.01 7.10 -26.86
CA ASN A 9 22.05 7.92 -27.58
C ASN A 9 21.01 8.58 -26.66
N THR A 10 20.42 9.67 -27.11
CA THR A 10 19.44 10.47 -26.36
C THR A 10 18.22 9.66 -25.90
N ALA A 11 17.76 8.70 -26.68
CA ALA A 11 16.61 7.86 -26.33
C ALA A 11 16.92 6.98 -25.11
N THR A 12 18.12 6.40 -25.04
CA THR A 12 18.56 5.60 -23.89
C THR A 12 18.68 6.47 -22.63
N ILE A 13 19.20 7.69 -22.74
CA ILE A 13 19.29 8.62 -21.63
C ILE A 13 17.88 9.01 -21.12
N ALA A 14 16.94 9.26 -22.04
CA ALA A 14 15.55 9.53 -21.68
C ALA A 14 14.89 8.34 -20.97
N LEU A 15 15.19 7.11 -21.41
CA LEU A 15 14.69 5.88 -20.77
C LEU A 15 15.26 5.71 -19.35
N TRP A 16 16.54 5.97 -19.13
CA TRP A 16 17.15 5.93 -17.80
C TRP A 16 16.53 6.95 -16.85
N TYR A 17 16.26 8.18 -17.36
CA TYR A 17 15.57 9.21 -16.60
C TYR A 17 14.15 8.80 -16.24
N TYR A 18 13.43 8.16 -17.16
CA TYR A 18 12.10 7.61 -16.92
C TYR A 18 12.13 6.54 -15.81
N TRP A 19 13.07 5.59 -15.87
CA TRP A 19 13.18 4.56 -14.81
C TRP A 19 13.55 5.15 -13.46
N ARG A 20 14.45 6.13 -13.42
CA ARG A 20 14.74 6.84 -12.18
C ARG A 20 13.48 7.50 -11.61
N TRP A 21 12.70 8.15 -12.45
CA TRP A 21 11.43 8.76 -12.03
C TRP A 21 10.43 7.72 -11.49
N GLN A 22 10.36 6.53 -12.07
CA GLN A 22 9.54 5.42 -11.54
C GLN A 22 9.96 5.01 -10.13
N ILE A 23 11.26 4.96 -9.84
CA ILE A 23 11.79 4.68 -8.49
C ILE A 23 11.34 5.78 -7.50
N GLU A 24 11.41 7.03 -7.89
CA GLU A 24 10.93 8.14 -7.06
C GLU A 24 9.41 8.04 -6.80
N CYS A 25 8.63 7.69 -7.81
CA CYS A 25 7.19 7.44 -7.67
C CYS A 25 6.88 6.29 -6.71
N PHE A 26 7.66 5.20 -6.76
CA PHE A 26 7.53 4.08 -5.84
C PHE A 26 7.75 4.51 -4.39
N PHE A 27 8.86 5.18 -4.09
CA PHE A 27 9.12 5.67 -2.72
C PHE A 27 8.10 6.70 -2.26
N LYS A 28 7.62 7.56 -3.16
CA LYS A 28 6.54 8.50 -2.87
C LYS A 28 5.24 7.78 -2.50
N LEU A 29 4.89 6.71 -3.24
CA LEU A 29 3.73 5.88 -2.94
C LEU A 29 3.83 5.27 -1.55
N LEU A 30 4.97 4.65 -1.20
CA LEU A 30 5.21 4.06 0.12
C LEU A 30 5.03 5.09 1.22
N LYS A 31 5.66 6.23 1.11
CA LYS A 31 5.58 7.31 2.09
C LYS A 31 4.15 7.83 2.26
N GLN A 32 3.42 8.02 1.17
CA GLN A 32 2.03 8.47 1.19
C GLN A 32 1.07 7.41 1.75
N ALA A 33 1.39 6.14 1.63
CA ALA A 33 0.61 5.05 2.24
C ALA A 33 0.90 4.85 3.74
N GLY A 34 1.92 5.53 4.28
CA GLY A 34 2.31 5.45 5.68
C GLY A 34 3.52 4.55 5.96
N HIS A 35 4.15 4.01 4.90
CA HIS A 35 5.37 3.21 5.03
C HIS A 35 6.60 4.11 4.99
N HIS A 36 6.96 4.66 6.15
CA HIS A 36 8.15 5.49 6.30
C HIS A 36 9.38 4.60 6.49
N LEU A 37 10.19 4.43 5.44
CA LEU A 37 11.38 3.58 5.44
C LEU A 37 12.39 4.02 6.51
N GLU A 38 12.52 5.32 6.71
CA GLU A 38 13.38 5.94 7.69
C GLU A 38 12.99 5.64 9.14
N SER A 39 11.75 5.22 9.38
CA SER A 39 11.26 4.83 10.71
C SER A 39 11.35 3.32 10.97
N TRP A 40 11.82 2.55 10.01
CA TRP A 40 12.00 1.11 10.18
C TRP A 40 13.18 0.82 11.10
N GLN A 41 12.89 0.51 12.33
CA GLN A 41 13.88 0.09 13.32
C GLN A 41 14.32 -1.36 13.05
N GLN A 42 15.02 -1.58 11.95
CA GLN A 42 15.54 -2.89 11.56
C GLN A 42 17.05 -2.93 11.74
N GLU A 43 17.54 -3.89 12.49
CA GLU A 43 18.95 -4.02 12.83
C GLU A 43 19.77 -4.75 11.75
N SER A 44 19.14 -5.46 10.81
CA SER A 44 19.84 -6.21 9.78
C SER A 44 19.42 -5.87 8.36
N ALA A 45 20.38 -5.87 7.43
CA ALA A 45 20.13 -5.68 6.01
C ALA A 45 19.15 -6.72 5.44
N ALA A 46 19.19 -7.96 5.93
CA ALA A 46 18.29 -9.04 5.53
C ALA A 46 16.83 -8.74 5.93
N ALA A 47 16.61 -8.19 7.14
CA ALA A 47 15.27 -7.79 7.58
C ALA A 47 14.72 -6.63 6.77
N ILE A 48 15.56 -5.63 6.46
CA ILE A 48 15.19 -4.51 5.58
C ILE A 48 14.83 -5.03 4.18
N ALA A 49 15.63 -5.93 3.60
CA ALA A 49 15.38 -6.49 2.28
C ALA A 49 14.06 -7.28 2.23
N LYS A 50 13.78 -8.12 3.22
CA LYS A 50 12.52 -8.86 3.33
C LYS A 50 11.31 -7.92 3.39
N ARG A 51 11.38 -6.91 4.24
CA ARG A 51 10.30 -5.93 4.39
C ARG A 51 10.09 -5.12 3.12
N LEU A 52 11.17 -4.68 2.47
CA LEU A 52 11.11 -3.98 1.20
C LEU A 52 10.49 -4.86 0.10
N LEU A 53 10.82 -6.15 0.05
CA LEU A 53 10.23 -7.10 -0.89
C LEU A 53 8.72 -7.20 -0.72
N VAL A 54 8.23 -7.42 0.52
CA VAL A 54 6.79 -7.51 0.81
C VAL A 54 6.05 -6.25 0.40
N VAL A 55 6.60 -5.09 0.75
CA VAL A 55 5.98 -3.79 0.39
C VAL A 55 6.03 -3.55 -1.13
N SER A 56 7.09 -3.98 -1.81
CA SER A 56 7.17 -3.90 -3.27
C SER A 56 6.11 -4.77 -3.95
N MET A 57 5.89 -5.99 -3.45
CA MET A 57 4.82 -6.87 -3.95
C MET A 57 3.44 -6.23 -3.76
N ALA A 58 3.18 -5.61 -2.62
CA ALA A 58 1.94 -4.89 -2.36
C ALA A 58 1.74 -3.70 -3.34
N CYS A 59 2.79 -2.96 -3.66
CA CYS A 59 2.74 -1.89 -4.66
C CYS A 59 2.41 -2.42 -6.06
N VAL A 60 3.04 -3.52 -6.48
CA VAL A 60 2.75 -4.15 -7.78
C VAL A 60 1.30 -4.62 -7.84
N THR A 61 0.79 -5.23 -6.77
CA THR A 61 -0.62 -5.64 -6.66
C THR A 61 -1.56 -4.44 -6.79
N VAL A 62 -1.28 -3.35 -6.10
CA VAL A 62 -2.08 -2.11 -6.18
C VAL A 62 -2.08 -1.54 -7.60
N TRP A 63 -0.93 -1.52 -8.29
CA TRP A 63 -0.87 -1.05 -9.66
C TRP A 63 -1.66 -1.96 -10.61
N ALA A 64 -1.63 -3.27 -10.42
CA ALA A 64 -2.43 -4.21 -11.19
C ALA A 64 -3.94 -3.96 -10.98
N ILE A 65 -4.39 -3.83 -9.71
CA ILE A 65 -5.78 -3.52 -9.37
C ILE A 65 -6.21 -2.15 -9.95
N ALA A 66 -5.33 -1.16 -9.92
CA ALA A 66 -5.60 0.17 -10.46
C ALA A 66 -5.71 0.20 -11.99
N ALA A 67 -4.96 -0.65 -12.69
CA ALA A 67 -4.94 -0.75 -14.14
C ALA A 67 -6.06 -1.65 -14.71
N ASP A 68 -6.61 -2.54 -13.91
CA ASP A 68 -7.66 -3.47 -14.33
C ASP A 68 -9.03 -2.76 -14.40
N ASN A 69 -9.70 -2.89 -15.55
CA ASN A 69 -11.02 -2.30 -15.81
C ASN A 69 -12.17 -3.30 -15.63
N SER A 70 -11.91 -4.49 -15.08
CA SER A 70 -12.95 -5.47 -14.77
C SER A 70 -13.90 -4.97 -13.68
N LYS A 71 -15.10 -5.55 -13.64
CA LYS A 71 -16.09 -5.23 -12.61
C LYS A 71 -15.59 -5.65 -11.22
N GLU A 72 -14.93 -6.78 -11.14
CA GLU A 72 -14.36 -7.35 -9.92
C GLU A 72 -13.26 -6.43 -9.35
N ALA A 73 -12.40 -5.89 -10.21
CA ALA A 73 -11.39 -4.92 -9.79
C ALA A 73 -12.02 -3.60 -9.31
N ALA A 74 -13.11 -3.16 -9.93
CA ALA A 74 -13.84 -1.96 -9.49
C ALA A 74 -14.45 -2.17 -8.10
N GLU A 75 -15.09 -3.31 -7.85
CA GLU A 75 -15.63 -3.69 -6.54
C GLU A 75 -14.53 -3.78 -5.47
N LEU A 76 -13.41 -4.40 -5.82
CA LEU A 76 -12.24 -4.49 -4.93
C LEU A 76 -11.66 -3.10 -4.59
N ARG A 77 -11.54 -2.19 -5.57
CA ARG A 77 -11.09 -0.81 -5.31
C ARG A 77 -12.01 -0.11 -4.29
N VAL A 78 -13.33 -0.19 -4.47
CA VAL A 78 -14.29 0.40 -3.52
C VAL A 78 -14.13 -0.18 -2.12
N PHE A 79 -13.95 -1.49 -2.01
CA PHE A 79 -13.74 -2.17 -0.74
C PHE A 79 -12.45 -1.71 -0.05
N LEU A 80 -11.33 -1.70 -0.78
CA LEU A 80 -10.04 -1.27 -0.22
C LEU A 80 -10.05 0.21 0.20
N ILE A 81 -10.73 1.08 -0.56
CA ILE A 81 -10.89 2.50 -0.17
C ILE A 81 -11.64 2.63 1.15
N LYS A 82 -12.73 1.87 1.33
CA LYS A 82 -13.46 1.85 2.61
C LYS A 82 -12.58 1.40 3.76
N LEU A 83 -11.80 0.34 3.57
CA LEU A 83 -10.87 -0.17 4.59
C LEU A 83 -9.76 0.84 4.92
N SER A 84 -9.31 1.62 3.96
CA SER A 84 -8.26 2.61 4.18
C SER A 84 -8.66 3.73 5.14
N GLY A 85 -9.96 3.97 5.34
CA GLY A 85 -10.51 5.09 6.12
C GLY A 85 -10.16 6.47 5.55
N ARG A 86 -9.58 6.55 4.34
CA ARG A 86 -9.13 7.81 3.74
C ARG A 86 -10.27 8.51 3.01
N GLN A 87 -10.39 9.80 3.22
CA GLN A 87 -11.27 10.64 2.44
C GLN A 87 -10.63 10.96 1.08
N LEU A 88 -11.33 10.65 0.00
CA LEU A 88 -10.92 11.01 -1.35
C LEU A 88 -11.44 12.42 -1.70
N ARG A 89 -10.70 13.11 -2.56
CA ARG A 89 -11.16 14.39 -3.12
C ARG A 89 -12.38 14.16 -4.00
N HIS A 90 -13.24 15.18 -4.12
CA HIS A 90 -14.41 15.11 -4.98
C HIS A 90 -14.05 14.67 -6.41
N LYS A 91 -14.80 13.70 -6.95
CA LYS A 91 -14.62 13.07 -8.27
C LYS A 91 -13.41 12.11 -8.40
N GLN A 92 -12.68 11.79 -7.34
CA GLN A 92 -11.68 10.71 -7.37
C GLN A 92 -12.32 9.40 -6.91
N GLU A 93 -12.27 8.38 -7.77
CA GLU A 93 -12.76 7.03 -7.42
C GLU A 93 -11.77 6.32 -6.50
N PHE A 94 -10.48 6.49 -6.72
CA PHE A 94 -9.41 5.92 -5.90
C PHE A 94 -8.09 6.70 -6.03
N THR A 95 -7.16 6.40 -5.14
CA THR A 95 -5.73 6.79 -5.26
C THR A 95 -4.87 5.60 -4.87
N ASN A 96 -3.72 5.42 -5.52
CA ASN A 96 -2.81 4.32 -5.19
C ASN A 96 -2.41 4.28 -3.71
N PRO A 97 -2.12 5.41 -3.03
CA PRO A 97 -1.86 5.40 -1.59
C PRO A 97 -3.03 4.93 -0.74
N ALA A 98 -4.28 5.22 -1.13
CA ALA A 98 -5.45 4.74 -0.42
C ALA A 98 -5.68 3.25 -0.67
N LEU A 99 -5.50 2.77 -1.90
CA LEU A 99 -5.56 1.34 -2.22
C LEU A 99 -4.51 0.54 -1.45
N LEU A 100 -3.26 1.04 -1.39
CA LEU A 100 -2.17 0.38 -0.66
C LEU A 100 -2.46 0.32 0.85
N ALA A 101 -2.95 1.41 1.43
CA ALA A 101 -3.35 1.44 2.85
C ALA A 101 -4.50 0.45 3.13
N GLY A 102 -5.51 0.41 2.25
CA GLY A 102 -6.62 -0.53 2.37
C GLY A 102 -6.20 -1.98 2.20
N LEU A 103 -5.30 -2.27 1.25
CA LEU A 103 -4.74 -3.60 1.04
C LEU A 103 -4.01 -4.09 2.30
N TRP A 104 -3.26 -3.21 2.96
CA TRP A 104 -2.56 -3.55 4.21
C TRP A 104 -3.52 -3.92 5.34
N VAL A 105 -4.60 -3.13 5.51
CA VAL A 105 -5.65 -3.45 6.47
C VAL A 105 -6.32 -4.79 6.14
N PHE A 106 -6.61 -5.03 4.85
CA PHE A 106 -7.22 -6.27 4.40
C PHE A 106 -6.36 -7.50 4.68
N LEU A 107 -5.06 -7.44 4.39
CA LEU A 107 -4.11 -8.53 4.71
C LEU A 107 -4.05 -8.80 6.22
N SER A 108 -4.00 -7.75 7.04
CA SER A 108 -4.04 -7.89 8.50
C SER A 108 -5.35 -8.53 9.00
N MET A 109 -6.49 -8.22 8.36
CA MET A 109 -7.76 -8.88 8.68
C MET A 109 -7.72 -10.38 8.33
N LEU A 110 -7.13 -10.77 7.21
CA LEU A 110 -6.98 -12.18 6.83
C LEU A 110 -6.12 -12.93 7.85
N GLU A 111 -4.98 -12.36 8.27
CA GLU A 111 -4.13 -12.94 9.31
C GLU A 111 -4.91 -13.14 10.64
N ILE A 112 -5.72 -12.16 11.04
CA ILE A 112 -6.56 -12.28 12.24
C ILE A 112 -7.60 -13.40 12.07
N MET A 113 -8.24 -13.50 10.91
CA MET A 113 -9.24 -14.55 10.65
C MET A 113 -8.63 -15.95 10.60
N GLU A 114 -7.35 -16.08 10.23
CA GLU A 114 -6.62 -17.34 10.29
C GLU A 114 -6.16 -17.70 11.71
N ALA A 115 -5.81 -16.69 12.52
CA ALA A 115 -5.27 -16.87 13.88
C ALA A 115 -6.36 -17.08 14.94
N TYR A 116 -7.57 -16.58 14.73
CA TYR A 116 -8.68 -16.62 15.70
C TYR A 116 -9.93 -17.24 15.13
N SER A 117 -10.59 -18.08 15.93
CA SER A 117 -11.91 -18.60 15.59
C SER A 117 -12.99 -17.49 15.64
N GLN A 118 -14.11 -17.69 14.93
CA GLN A 118 -15.23 -16.74 14.96
C GLN A 118 -15.77 -16.52 16.37
N LYS A 119 -15.73 -17.53 17.24
CA LYS A 119 -16.18 -17.46 18.64
C LYS A 119 -15.27 -16.53 19.46
N GLU A 120 -13.97 -16.65 19.28
CA GLU A 120 -12.98 -15.78 19.94
C GLU A 120 -13.12 -14.33 19.48
N LEU A 121 -13.26 -14.09 18.17
CA LEU A 121 -13.48 -12.76 17.62
C LEU A 121 -14.78 -12.14 18.16
N GLY A 122 -15.86 -12.89 18.24
CA GLY A 122 -17.12 -12.42 18.83
C GLY A 122 -17.00 -12.05 20.31
N SER A 123 -16.21 -12.82 21.07
CA SER A 123 -15.92 -12.48 22.47
C SER A 123 -15.10 -11.19 22.61
N LEU A 124 -14.09 -11.02 21.79
CA LEU A 124 -13.26 -9.80 21.76
C LEU A 124 -14.07 -8.59 21.32
N GLU A 125 -14.95 -8.74 20.32
CA GLU A 125 -15.88 -7.68 19.91
C GLU A 125 -16.79 -7.24 21.05
N ALA A 126 -17.43 -8.19 21.76
CA ALA A 126 -18.29 -7.88 22.90
C ALA A 126 -17.53 -7.12 23.99
N THR A 127 -16.30 -7.54 24.28
CA THR A 127 -15.43 -6.87 25.24
C THR A 127 -15.10 -5.45 24.79
N ALA A 128 -14.71 -5.27 23.53
CA ALA A 128 -14.38 -3.95 22.98
C ALA A 128 -15.59 -3.00 23.03
N ARG A 129 -16.79 -3.47 22.70
CA ARG A 129 -18.04 -2.68 22.80
C ARG A 129 -18.32 -2.22 24.23
N GLN A 130 -18.03 -3.05 25.24
CA GLN A 130 -18.19 -2.67 26.66
C GLN A 130 -17.27 -1.50 27.03
N PHE A 131 -16.03 -1.48 26.52
CA PHE A 131 -15.12 -0.37 26.76
C PHE A 131 -15.53 0.90 26.01
N LEU A 132 -15.95 0.78 24.74
CA LEU A 132 -16.44 1.91 23.94
C LEU A 132 -17.70 2.53 24.55
N GLY A 133 -18.65 1.73 25.05
CA GLY A 133 -19.86 2.22 25.71
C GLY A 133 -19.62 2.90 27.07
N LYS A 134 -18.41 2.80 27.64
CA LYS A 134 -18.03 3.51 28.87
C LYS A 134 -17.38 4.87 28.61
N VAL A 135 -17.05 5.18 27.36
CA VAL A 135 -16.36 6.42 26.97
C VAL A 135 -17.33 7.45 26.39
N VAL A 136 -18.59 7.06 26.15
CA VAL A 136 -19.71 7.92 25.76
C VAL A 136 -20.63 8.11 26.96
#